data_d8622aafd7f0b98b243e3ff9a985b4a9
#
_entry.id   d8622aafd7f0b98b243e3ff9a985b4a9
#
_cell.length_a   1.000
_cell.length_b   1.000
_cell.length_c   1.000
_cell.angle_alpha   90.00
_cell.angle_beta   90.00
_cell.angle_gamma   90.00
#
_symmetry.space_group_name_H-M   'P 1'
#
loop_
_entity.id
_entity.type
_entity.pdbx_description
1 polymer ?
#
loop_
_entity_poly.entity_id
_entity_poly.type
_entity_poly.pdbx_seq_one_letter_code
_entity_poly.pdbx_strand_id
1 'polypeptide(L)'
;LLNATSKSILWTAISTPTGLEGWFADRVQSDDKIVSFFWGKTERRDAEIIAVRAYSFIRFRWLDNEKPREYFELKMTNNELTNDFVLEITDFTNADEANDLRELWESQVDTLRRTCGF
;
A
#
# COMPACT_ATOMS: atom_id res chain seq x y z
N LEU A 1 4.46 -10.75 -4.20
CA LEU A 1 5.54 -9.78 -4.38
C LEU A 1 5.56 -9.24 -5.80
N LEU A 2 5.82 -7.98 -5.94
CA LEU A 2 5.91 -7.27 -7.20
C LEU A 2 7.35 -6.85 -7.46
N ASN A 3 7.89 -7.20 -8.63
CA ASN A 3 9.21 -6.76 -9.06
C ASN A 3 9.06 -5.53 -9.96
N ALA A 4 9.83 -4.49 -9.67
CA ALA A 4 9.81 -3.25 -10.43
C ALA A 4 11.23 -2.81 -10.75
N THR A 5 11.44 -2.25 -11.95
CA THR A 5 12.76 -1.80 -12.38
C THR A 5 13.00 -0.31 -12.08
N SER A 6 11.95 0.45 -11.82
CA SER A 6 12.04 1.89 -11.54
C SER A 6 11.77 2.18 -10.07
N LYS A 7 12.78 2.63 -9.37
CA LYS A 7 12.71 3.07 -7.98
C LYS A 7 11.71 4.20 -7.79
N SER A 8 11.77 5.22 -8.63
CA SER A 8 10.92 6.41 -8.50
C SER A 8 9.45 6.09 -8.77
N ILE A 9 9.18 5.26 -9.78
CA ILE A 9 7.79 4.89 -10.13
C ILE A 9 7.18 4.08 -8.99
N LEU A 10 7.90 3.10 -8.46
CA LEU A 10 7.38 2.30 -7.36
C LEU A 10 7.17 3.14 -6.09
N TRP A 11 8.11 3.99 -5.74
CA TRP A 11 7.96 4.85 -4.57
C TRP A 11 6.77 5.80 -4.70
N THR A 12 6.60 6.42 -5.85
CA THR A 12 5.44 7.27 -6.11
C THR A 12 4.13 6.49 -5.98
N ALA A 13 4.09 5.27 -6.50
CA ALA A 13 2.89 4.43 -6.47
C ALA A 13 2.45 4.05 -5.06
N ILE A 14 3.36 3.95 -4.10
CA ILE A 14 3.05 3.53 -2.73
C ILE A 14 3.00 4.68 -1.72
N SER A 15 3.53 5.85 -2.05
CA SER A 15 3.73 6.93 -1.07
C SER A 15 2.95 8.20 -1.35
N THR A 16 2.30 8.32 -2.50
CA THR A 16 1.54 9.53 -2.84
C THR A 16 0.07 9.22 -3.03
N PRO A 17 -0.83 10.21 -2.76
CA PRO A 17 -2.25 10.01 -3.03
C PRO A 17 -2.52 9.64 -4.49
N THR A 18 -1.93 10.36 -5.43
CA THR A 18 -2.09 10.07 -6.86
C THR A 18 -1.57 8.68 -7.23
N GLY A 19 -0.44 8.27 -6.63
CA GLY A 19 0.14 6.95 -6.87
C GLY A 19 -0.68 5.81 -6.31
N LEU A 20 -1.35 6.02 -5.16
CA LEU A 20 -2.21 5.01 -4.54
C LEU A 20 -3.56 4.87 -5.24
N GLU A 21 -4.01 5.92 -5.91
CA GLU A 21 -5.24 5.85 -6.69
C GLU A 21 -5.09 4.88 -7.86
N GLY A 22 -6.13 4.12 -8.11
CA GLY A 22 -6.19 3.22 -9.25
C GLY A 22 -5.73 1.81 -8.96
N TRP A 23 -4.98 1.57 -7.89
CA TRP A 23 -4.62 0.21 -7.51
C TRP A 23 -4.99 -0.14 -6.08
N PHE A 24 -4.80 0.78 -5.14
CA PHE A 24 -5.15 0.55 -3.75
C PHE A 24 -6.58 1.01 -3.44
N ALA A 25 -6.97 2.14 -3.97
CA ALA A 25 -8.30 2.71 -3.78
C ALA A 25 -8.74 3.46 -5.03
N ASP A 26 -10.04 3.72 -5.16
CA ASP A 26 -10.58 4.47 -6.30
C ASP A 26 -10.20 5.94 -6.25
N ARG A 27 -10.23 6.53 -5.03
CA ARG A 27 -9.75 7.89 -4.79
C ARG A 27 -8.97 7.93 -3.50
N VAL A 28 -7.98 8.81 -3.44
CA VAL A 28 -7.14 9.02 -2.26
C VAL A 28 -6.96 10.51 -2.05
N GLN A 29 -7.21 10.96 -0.82
CA GLN A 29 -7.00 12.35 -0.42
C GLN A 29 -6.12 12.36 0.82
N SER A 30 -5.24 13.34 0.94
CA SER A 30 -4.40 13.47 2.12
C SER A 30 -4.51 14.86 2.72
N ASP A 31 -4.48 14.93 4.05
CA ASP A 31 -4.42 16.16 4.82
C ASP A 31 -3.41 15.92 5.94
N ASP A 32 -2.22 16.49 5.78
CA ASP A 32 -1.08 16.25 6.66
C ASP A 32 -0.76 14.75 6.75
N LYS A 33 -0.86 14.14 7.92
CA LYS A 33 -0.58 12.71 8.14
C LYS A 33 -1.79 11.81 7.99
N ILE A 34 -2.96 12.38 7.76
CA ILE A 34 -4.19 11.62 7.59
C ILE A 34 -4.46 11.42 6.11
N VAL A 35 -4.67 10.17 5.72
CA VAL A 35 -4.95 9.80 4.33
C VAL A 35 -6.33 9.14 4.29
N SER A 36 -7.20 9.65 3.43
CA SER A 36 -8.55 9.13 3.25
C SER A 36 -8.61 8.33 1.96
N PHE A 37 -9.09 7.10 2.06
CA PHE A 37 -9.24 6.18 0.94
C PHE A 37 -10.71 5.97 0.65
N PHE A 38 -11.08 6.04 -0.63
CA PHE A 38 -12.46 5.90 -1.09
C PHE A 38 -12.57 4.74 -2.07
N TRP A 39 -13.51 3.85 -1.83
CA TRP A 39 -13.85 2.74 -2.72
C TRP A 39 -15.32 2.87 -3.13
N GLY A 40 -15.57 2.97 -4.42
CA GLY A 40 -16.92 3.19 -4.92
C GLY A 40 -17.49 4.52 -4.44
N LYS A 41 -18.80 4.57 -4.24
CA LYS A 41 -19.52 5.80 -3.85
C LYS A 41 -19.78 5.90 -2.36
N THR A 42 -19.69 4.80 -1.63
CA THR A 42 -20.18 4.72 -0.25
C THR A 42 -19.12 4.31 0.76
N GLU A 43 -18.01 3.73 0.34
CA GLU A 43 -17.00 3.25 1.27
C GLU A 43 -15.84 4.23 1.40
N ARG A 44 -15.55 4.60 2.64
CA ARG A 44 -14.43 5.46 2.98
C ARG A 44 -13.75 4.96 4.24
N ARG A 45 -12.42 4.94 4.25
CA ARG A 45 -11.63 4.68 5.45
C ARG A 45 -10.50 5.69 5.55
N ASP A 46 -10.22 6.12 6.75
CA ASP A 46 -9.13 7.04 7.04
C ASP A 46 -8.00 6.30 7.75
N ALA A 47 -6.77 6.64 7.41
CA ALA A 47 -5.58 6.10 8.03
C ALA A 47 -4.62 7.23 8.37
N GLU A 48 -3.79 6.98 9.38
CA GLU A 48 -2.72 7.88 9.76
C GLU A 48 -1.38 7.31 9.29
N ILE A 49 -0.55 8.16 8.69
CA ILE A 49 0.84 7.78 8.40
C ILE A 49 1.62 7.83 9.71
N ILE A 50 2.02 6.68 10.21
CA ILE A 50 2.71 6.58 11.50
C ILE A 50 4.23 6.47 11.36
N ALA A 51 4.72 6.10 10.18
CA ALA A 51 6.14 6.07 9.88
C ALA A 51 6.33 6.11 8.38
N VAL A 52 7.35 6.83 7.91
CA VAL A 52 7.72 6.89 6.50
C VAL A 52 9.21 7.14 6.38
N ARG A 53 9.83 6.45 5.43
CA ARG A 53 11.21 6.66 5.05
C ARG A 53 11.28 6.67 3.52
N ALA A 54 11.73 7.78 2.96
CA ALA A 54 11.77 7.97 1.51
C ALA A 54 12.51 6.83 0.80
N TYR A 55 11.91 6.32 -0.25
CA TYR A 55 12.42 5.21 -1.06
C TYR A 55 12.63 3.92 -0.27
N SER A 56 11.96 3.76 0.86
CA SER A 56 12.04 2.55 1.69
C SER A 56 10.67 2.03 2.06
N PHE A 57 9.93 2.74 2.89
CA PHE A 57 8.63 2.24 3.32
C PHE A 57 7.70 3.38 3.71
N ILE A 58 6.41 3.06 3.75
CA ILE A 58 5.37 3.89 4.36
C ILE A 58 4.45 2.98 5.18
N ARG A 59 4.15 3.40 6.40
CA ARG A 59 3.35 2.62 7.34
C ARG A 59 2.14 3.42 7.76
N PHE A 60 0.98 2.77 7.68
CA PHE A 60 -0.32 3.36 7.98
C PHE A 60 -1.00 2.63 9.13
N ARG A 61 -1.75 3.36 9.91
CA ARG A 61 -2.67 2.80 10.90
C ARG A 61 -4.09 3.23 10.57
N TRP A 62 -5.00 2.28 10.45
CA TRP A 62 -6.41 2.59 10.25
C TRP A 62 -6.97 3.28 11.49
N LEU A 63 -7.66 4.41 11.33
CA LEU A 63 -8.22 5.16 12.46
C LEU A 63 -9.44 4.47 13.06
N ASP A 64 -10.11 3.60 12.29
CA ASP A 64 -11.24 2.81 12.77
C ASP A 64 -10.82 1.49 13.42
N ASN A 65 -9.53 1.23 13.55
CA ASN A 65 -9.00 0.00 14.16
C ASN A 65 -8.83 0.19 15.67
N GLU A 66 -9.45 -0.68 16.45
CA GLU A 66 -9.37 -0.67 17.90
C GLU A 66 -8.04 -1.23 18.45
N LYS A 67 -7.24 -1.85 17.58
CA LYS A 67 -5.95 -2.44 17.97
C LYS A 67 -4.81 -1.51 17.58
N PRO A 68 -4.30 -0.69 18.52
CA PRO A 68 -3.35 0.38 18.19
C PRO A 68 -1.97 -0.12 17.74
N ARG A 69 -1.67 -1.40 17.92
CA ARG A 69 -0.40 -1.99 17.49
C ARG A 69 -0.44 -2.53 16.06
N GLU A 70 -1.62 -2.66 15.47
CA GLU A 70 -1.75 -3.13 14.11
C GLU A 70 -1.57 -1.99 13.12
N TYR A 71 -0.94 -2.30 12.01
CA TYR A 71 -0.67 -1.35 10.94
C TYR A 71 -0.63 -2.10 9.62
N PHE A 72 -0.66 -1.39 8.50
CA PHE A 72 -0.20 -1.97 7.24
C PHE A 72 0.98 -1.16 6.71
N GLU A 73 1.90 -1.84 6.05
CA GLU A 73 3.13 -1.25 5.58
C GLU A 73 3.39 -1.66 4.13
N LEU A 74 3.76 -0.67 3.33
CA LEU A 74 4.19 -0.87 1.97
C LEU A 74 5.69 -0.56 1.93
N LYS A 75 6.50 -1.57 1.67
CA LYS A 75 7.95 -1.47 1.71
C LYS A 75 8.54 -1.88 0.37
N MET A 76 9.47 -1.06 -0.12
CA MET A 76 10.24 -1.42 -1.30
C MET A 76 11.66 -1.81 -0.90
N THR A 77 12.13 -2.93 -1.43
CA THR A 77 13.48 -3.41 -1.20
C THR A 77 14.17 -3.64 -2.53
N ASN A 78 15.50 -3.49 -2.53
CA ASN A 78 16.29 -3.73 -3.72
C ASN A 78 16.77 -5.18 -3.73
N ASN A 79 16.52 -5.88 -4.83
CA ASN A 79 17.13 -7.20 -5.08
C ASN A 79 18.47 -6.98 -5.76
N GLU A 80 19.56 -7.16 -5.02
CA GLU A 80 20.92 -6.91 -5.50
C GLU A 80 21.32 -7.82 -6.67
N LEU A 81 20.75 -9.03 -6.76
CA LEU A 81 21.08 -9.98 -7.81
C LEU A 81 20.54 -9.56 -9.17
N THR A 82 19.32 -9.01 -9.20
CA THR A 82 18.66 -8.60 -10.44
C THR A 82 18.61 -7.11 -10.62
N ASN A 83 18.95 -6.33 -9.59
CA ASN A 83 18.85 -4.89 -9.53
C ASN A 83 17.40 -4.38 -9.70
N ASP A 84 16.44 -5.21 -9.37
CA ASP A 84 15.02 -4.87 -9.36
C ASP A 84 14.57 -4.47 -7.95
N PHE A 85 13.43 -3.80 -7.88
CA PHE A 85 12.79 -3.46 -6.61
C PHE A 85 11.61 -4.39 -6.36
N VAL A 86 11.46 -4.81 -5.13
CA VAL A 86 10.40 -5.71 -4.68
C VAL A 86 9.50 -4.96 -3.72
N LEU A 87 8.19 -5.06 -3.92
CA LEU A 87 7.20 -4.53 -2.99
C LEU A 87 6.84 -5.61 -1.97
N GLU A 88 7.08 -5.30 -0.69
CA GLU A 88 6.68 -6.15 0.43
C GLU A 88 5.53 -5.48 1.16
N ILE A 89 4.48 -6.24 1.41
CA ILE A 89 3.28 -5.76 2.09
C ILE A 89 3.16 -6.49 3.42
N THR A 90 3.03 -5.74 4.50
CA THR A 90 2.75 -6.26 5.83
C THR A 90 1.39 -5.76 6.28
N ASP A 91 0.53 -6.67 6.71
CA ASP A 91 -0.78 -6.35 7.25
C ASP A 91 -1.12 -7.37 8.33
N PHE A 92 -2.13 -7.06 9.13
CA PHE A 92 -2.51 -7.88 10.28
C PHE A 92 -3.97 -8.30 10.16
N THR A 93 -4.22 -9.56 10.46
CA THR A 93 -5.56 -10.12 10.50
C THR A 93 -5.55 -11.36 11.41
N ASN A 94 -6.73 -11.92 11.70
CA ASN A 94 -6.80 -13.21 12.39
C ASN A 94 -6.56 -14.35 11.40
N ALA A 95 -6.31 -15.55 11.93
CA ALA A 95 -5.97 -16.71 11.10
C ALA A 95 -7.10 -17.12 10.14
N ASP A 96 -8.35 -16.91 10.54
CA ASP A 96 -9.50 -17.29 9.73
C ASP A 96 -9.67 -16.41 8.49
N GLU A 97 -9.20 -15.17 8.55
CA GLU A 97 -9.34 -14.19 7.46
C GLU A 97 -8.05 -14.01 6.66
N ALA A 98 -6.97 -14.72 7.02
CA ALA A 98 -5.66 -14.51 6.42
C ALA A 98 -5.64 -14.76 4.91
N ASN A 99 -6.33 -15.79 4.43
CA ASN A 99 -6.40 -16.09 3.00
C ASN A 99 -7.17 -15.02 2.22
N ASP A 100 -8.28 -14.54 2.78
CA ASP A 100 -9.09 -13.50 2.14
C ASP A 100 -8.31 -12.20 2.03
N LEU A 101 -7.58 -11.83 3.08
CA LEU A 101 -6.75 -10.64 3.07
C LEU A 101 -5.62 -10.74 2.04
N ARG A 102 -4.99 -11.92 1.94
CA ARG A 102 -3.95 -12.16 0.95
C ARG A 102 -4.48 -12.01 -0.47
N GLU A 103 -5.64 -12.59 -0.76
CA GLU A 103 -6.27 -12.50 -2.07
C GLU A 103 -6.61 -11.05 -2.44
N LEU A 104 -7.09 -10.27 -1.46
CA LEU A 104 -7.36 -8.85 -1.68
C LEU A 104 -6.09 -8.09 -2.06
N TRP A 105 -5.00 -8.29 -1.33
CA TRP A 105 -3.73 -7.65 -1.65
C TRP A 105 -3.18 -8.09 -3.00
N GLU A 106 -3.27 -9.38 -3.33
CA GLU A 106 -2.83 -9.90 -4.63
C GLU A 106 -3.60 -9.25 -5.78
N SER A 107 -4.91 -9.08 -5.61
CA SER A 107 -5.74 -8.41 -6.60
C SER A 107 -5.35 -6.95 -6.78
N GLN A 108 -5.09 -6.24 -5.70
CA GLN A 108 -4.65 -4.84 -5.75
C GLN A 108 -3.27 -4.69 -6.39
N VAL A 109 -2.33 -5.56 -6.04
CA VAL A 109 -0.98 -5.56 -6.63
C VAL A 109 -1.04 -5.88 -8.12
N ASP A 110 -1.94 -6.76 -8.53
CA ASP A 110 -2.14 -7.09 -9.94
C ASP A 110 -2.62 -5.86 -10.74
N THR A 111 -3.50 -5.07 -10.14
CA THR A 111 -3.94 -3.79 -10.71
C THR A 111 -2.77 -2.80 -10.80
N LEU A 112 -1.95 -2.71 -9.78
CA LEU A 112 -0.75 -1.87 -9.78
C LEU A 112 0.18 -2.25 -10.92
N ARG A 113 0.42 -3.55 -11.10
CA ARG A 113 1.29 -4.05 -12.16
C ARG A 113 0.79 -3.61 -13.54
N ARG A 114 -0.51 -3.73 -13.79
CA ARG A 114 -1.11 -3.32 -15.06
C ARG A 114 -1.06 -1.81 -15.27
N THR A 115 -1.30 -1.04 -14.20
CA THR A 115 -1.34 0.43 -14.27
C THR A 115 0.04 1.02 -14.51
N CYS A 116 1.07 0.49 -13.86
CA CYS A 116 2.44 1.02 -13.94
C CYS A 116 3.32 0.29 -14.95
N GLY A 117 2.87 -0.81 -15.52
CA GLY A 117 3.63 -1.58 -16.49
C GLY A 117 4.76 -2.42 -15.88
N PHE A 118 4.62 -2.77 -14.61
CA PHE A 118 5.62 -3.59 -13.91
C PHE A 118 5.58 -5.06 -14.31
#